data_b56d07044d76b390bad5806870ecf443
#
_entry.id   b56d07044d76b390bad5806870ecf443
#
_cell.length_a   1.000
_cell.length_b   1.000
_cell.length_c   1.000
_cell.angle_alpha   90.00
_cell.angle_beta   90.00
_cell.angle_gamma   90.00
#
_symmetry.space_group_name_H-M   'P 1'
#
loop_
_entity.id
_entity.type
_entity.pdbx_description
1 polymer ?
#
loop_
_entity_poly.entity_id
_entity_poly.type
_entity_poly.pdbx_seq_one_letter_code
_entity_poly.pdbx_strand_id
1 'polypeptide(L)'
;RRRTGKVVFGEPIAASLGTDGNHYYNKCWRHAAAHVMSPPLRPDPTTPSYLMDLLANNDLQATGTDNCTFNADQKALGSDDFRKIPNGVNGVEDRMSVIWEKGVMTGKLDPCRFVAVTSTNAAKIFNIYPQKGRIAVGSDADIVVWDPEATRTISAKTHKHACDFNIFEGMVCHGVPVYVIACGRVMMDEGVLHAVQGVGRYIPTPCNSEYVYGRIKGRDRAKKSFSQKVMRDAYDGPVVDVNKKGADTEKNGVNPIVPPEAFHERPHTSSGGRNLHDSSFALSGAQIDDHKKNRPGTRVQAPPGGKSTPLW
;
A
#
# COMPACT_ATOMS: atom_id res chain seq x y z
N ARG A 1 0.63 -11.30 -7.22
CA ARG A 1 2.10 -11.33 -7.17
C ARG A 1 2.63 -12.10 -5.95
N ARG A 2 2.01 -11.97 -4.76
CA ARG A 2 2.38 -12.80 -3.59
C ARG A 2 2.23 -14.31 -3.87
N ARG A 3 1.25 -14.72 -4.70
CA ARG A 3 1.05 -16.12 -5.13
C ARG A 3 2.19 -16.68 -5.99
N THR A 4 2.86 -15.84 -6.78
CA THR A 4 3.97 -16.26 -7.67
C THR A 4 5.30 -16.39 -6.94
N GLY A 5 5.32 -16.18 -5.63
CA GLY A 5 6.51 -16.30 -4.83
C GLY A 5 7.50 -15.13 -4.92
N LYS A 6 7.16 -14.05 -5.61
CA LYS A 6 8.00 -12.84 -5.65
C LYS A 6 7.73 -11.97 -4.44
N VAL A 7 8.77 -11.32 -3.94
CA VAL A 7 8.62 -10.27 -2.92
C VAL A 7 8.27 -8.96 -3.63
N VAL A 8 7.20 -8.30 -3.17
CA VAL A 8 6.73 -7.02 -3.68
C VAL A 8 6.38 -6.15 -2.50
N PHE A 9 6.86 -4.93 -2.51
CA PHE A 9 6.50 -3.88 -1.57
C PHE A 9 5.65 -2.84 -2.29
N GLY A 10 4.75 -2.18 -1.55
CA GLY A 10 3.92 -1.11 -2.05
C GLY A 10 4.13 0.16 -1.22
N GLU A 11 4.13 1.29 -1.92
CA GLU A 11 4.36 2.61 -1.35
C GLU A 11 3.36 3.59 -1.97
N PRO A 12 2.26 3.93 -1.26
CA PRO A 12 1.41 5.04 -1.66
C PRO A 12 2.07 6.37 -1.31
N ILE A 13 1.78 7.38 -2.11
CA ILE A 13 2.31 8.73 -1.89
C ILE A 13 1.38 9.55 -1.02
N ALA A 14 1.92 10.59 -0.36
CA ALA A 14 1.15 11.48 0.50
C ALA A 14 -0.09 12.08 -0.19
N ALA A 15 0.03 12.45 -1.46
CA ALA A 15 -1.08 12.97 -2.25
C ALA A 15 -2.26 11.99 -2.29
N SER A 16 -2.00 10.70 -2.57
CA SER A 16 -3.05 9.68 -2.65
C SER A 16 -3.66 9.29 -1.28
N LEU A 17 -2.98 9.64 -0.18
CA LEU A 17 -3.44 9.40 1.19
C LEU A 17 -4.19 10.59 1.77
N GLY A 18 -3.94 11.80 1.28
CA GLY A 18 -4.49 13.03 1.83
C GLY A 18 -5.56 13.71 1.00
N THR A 19 -5.62 13.43 -0.31
CA THR A 19 -6.55 14.08 -1.24
C THR A 19 -6.98 13.12 -2.36
N ASP A 20 -7.84 13.57 -3.25
CA ASP A 20 -8.41 12.78 -4.35
C ASP A 20 -8.45 13.57 -5.68
N GLY A 21 -8.93 12.92 -6.74
CA GLY A 21 -8.98 13.48 -8.09
C GLY A 21 -10.15 14.44 -8.35
N ASN A 22 -11.03 14.72 -7.37
CA ASN A 22 -12.13 15.68 -7.57
C ASN A 22 -11.59 17.10 -7.77
N HIS A 23 -10.39 17.39 -7.30
CA HIS A 23 -9.72 18.68 -7.50
C HIS A 23 -9.48 19.01 -8.98
N TYR A 24 -9.41 18.02 -9.88
CA TYR A 24 -9.30 18.24 -11.33
C TYR A 24 -10.52 18.94 -11.93
N TYR A 25 -11.66 18.82 -11.28
CA TYR A 25 -12.93 19.45 -11.72
C TYR A 25 -13.15 20.84 -11.11
N ASN A 26 -12.18 21.37 -10.36
CA ASN A 26 -12.28 22.72 -9.80
C ASN A 26 -12.34 23.75 -10.91
N LYS A 27 -13.26 24.73 -10.79
CA LYS A 27 -13.44 25.81 -11.77
C LYS A 27 -12.22 26.76 -11.86
N CYS A 28 -11.45 26.88 -10.80
CA CYS A 28 -10.22 27.63 -10.80
C CYS A 28 -9.14 26.81 -11.53
N TRP A 29 -8.70 27.30 -12.70
CA TRP A 29 -7.67 26.62 -13.50
C TRP A 29 -6.39 26.39 -12.69
N ARG A 30 -5.93 27.41 -11.97
CA ARG A 30 -4.72 27.31 -11.12
C ARG A 30 -4.83 26.18 -10.12
N HIS A 31 -5.99 26.04 -9.46
CA HIS A 31 -6.24 24.97 -8.51
C HIS A 31 -6.21 23.60 -9.20
N ALA A 32 -6.92 23.44 -10.29
CA ALA A 32 -6.97 22.17 -11.02
C ALA A 32 -5.59 21.79 -11.58
N ALA A 33 -4.89 22.72 -12.22
CA ALA A 33 -3.56 22.52 -12.77
C ALA A 33 -2.53 22.12 -11.70
N ALA A 34 -2.62 22.73 -10.53
CA ALA A 34 -1.74 22.46 -9.41
C ALA A 34 -1.82 20.99 -8.92
N HIS A 35 -2.99 20.34 -9.07
CA HIS A 35 -3.16 18.93 -8.70
C HIS A 35 -2.77 17.95 -9.83
N VAL A 36 -2.41 18.45 -11.03
CA VAL A 36 -2.05 17.59 -12.16
C VAL A 36 -0.75 16.84 -11.86
N MET A 37 -0.85 15.53 -11.88
CA MET A 37 0.24 14.58 -11.64
C MET A 37 0.03 13.29 -12.45
N SER A 38 1.06 12.48 -12.59
CA SER A 38 1.01 11.20 -13.29
C SER A 38 1.60 10.07 -12.42
N PRO A 39 0.85 8.98 -12.17
CA PRO A 39 -0.54 8.76 -12.55
C PRO A 39 -1.51 9.71 -11.81
N PRO A 40 -2.67 10.06 -12.40
CA PRO A 40 -3.61 10.96 -11.76
C PRO A 40 -4.26 10.34 -10.52
N LEU A 41 -4.61 11.18 -9.56
CA LEU A 41 -5.38 10.75 -8.39
C LEU A 41 -6.76 10.22 -8.81
N ARG A 42 -7.23 9.21 -8.10
CA ARG A 42 -8.59 8.69 -8.29
C ARG A 42 -9.62 9.71 -7.81
N PRO A 43 -10.72 9.93 -8.57
CA PRO A 43 -11.78 10.84 -8.14
C PRO A 43 -12.65 10.27 -7.02
N ASP A 44 -12.60 8.96 -6.78
CA ASP A 44 -13.34 8.31 -5.69
C ASP A 44 -12.78 8.76 -4.33
N PRO A 45 -13.56 9.50 -3.52
CA PRO A 45 -13.13 10.06 -2.24
C PRO A 45 -12.88 9.00 -1.17
N THR A 46 -13.27 7.74 -1.39
CA THR A 46 -12.99 6.64 -0.47
C THR A 46 -11.58 6.07 -0.64
N THR A 47 -10.94 6.33 -1.78
CA THR A 47 -9.61 5.80 -2.11
C THR A 47 -8.54 6.13 -1.06
N PRO A 48 -8.38 7.37 -0.55
CA PRO A 48 -7.39 7.68 0.47
C PRO A 48 -7.57 6.84 1.74
N SER A 49 -8.80 6.71 2.20
CA SER A 49 -9.15 5.91 3.38
C SER A 49 -8.83 4.43 3.18
N TYR A 50 -9.15 3.87 2.02
CA TYR A 50 -8.85 2.48 1.67
C TYR A 50 -7.33 2.22 1.60
N LEU A 51 -6.56 3.14 1.01
CA LEU A 51 -5.10 3.04 0.97
C LEU A 51 -4.49 3.07 2.39
N MET A 52 -5.07 3.85 3.30
CA MET A 52 -4.65 3.89 4.70
C MET A 52 -4.93 2.54 5.40
N ASP A 53 -6.06 1.89 5.11
CA ASP A 53 -6.37 0.54 5.62
C ASP A 53 -5.36 -0.51 5.11
N LEU A 54 -4.93 -0.40 3.85
CA LEU A 54 -3.87 -1.28 3.32
C LEU A 54 -2.51 -1.06 4.00
N LEU A 55 -2.19 0.18 4.40
CA LEU A 55 -1.01 0.48 5.22
C LEU A 55 -1.15 -0.11 6.63
N ALA A 56 -2.31 0.05 7.26
CA ALA A 56 -2.60 -0.50 8.58
C ALA A 56 -2.43 -2.01 8.61
N ASN A 57 -2.96 -2.70 7.61
CA ASN A 57 -2.95 -4.16 7.49
C ASN A 57 -1.63 -4.73 6.93
N ASN A 58 -0.61 -3.89 6.68
CA ASN A 58 0.65 -4.31 6.08
C ASN A 58 0.54 -4.89 4.66
N ASP A 59 -0.50 -4.55 3.93
CA ASP A 59 -0.62 -4.84 2.50
C ASP A 59 0.26 -3.89 1.68
N LEU A 60 0.38 -2.63 2.13
CA LEU A 60 1.36 -1.64 1.73
C LEU A 60 2.35 -1.43 2.89
N GLN A 61 3.62 -1.16 2.59
CA GLN A 61 4.68 -1.24 3.59
C GLN A 61 5.31 0.09 3.95
N ALA A 62 5.37 1.03 3.02
CA ALA A 62 6.03 2.32 3.22
C ALA A 62 5.18 3.43 2.62
N THR A 63 5.54 4.67 2.89
CA THR A 63 4.92 5.86 2.32
C THR A 63 5.98 6.76 1.72
N GLY A 64 5.71 7.29 0.53
CA GLY A 64 6.55 8.24 -0.17
C GLY A 64 5.85 9.57 -0.43
N THR A 65 6.49 10.44 -1.19
CA THR A 65 5.91 11.71 -1.63
C THR A 65 5.82 11.82 -3.13
N ASP A 66 6.78 11.25 -3.85
CA ASP A 66 6.97 11.52 -5.28
C ASP A 66 6.98 13.04 -5.56
N ASN A 67 7.66 13.78 -4.68
CA ASN A 67 7.62 15.25 -4.67
C ASN A 67 8.25 15.80 -5.94
N CYS A 68 7.44 16.46 -6.74
CA CYS A 68 7.86 17.16 -7.94
C CYS A 68 7.03 18.44 -8.09
N THR A 69 7.54 19.53 -7.56
CA THR A 69 6.80 20.79 -7.44
C THR A 69 7.00 21.68 -8.65
N PHE A 70 5.95 22.38 -9.03
CA PHE A 70 5.94 23.40 -10.06
C PHE A 70 5.14 24.60 -9.58
N ASN A 71 5.61 25.79 -9.84
CA ASN A 71 4.87 27.01 -9.59
C ASN A 71 3.72 27.20 -10.60
N ALA A 72 2.79 28.08 -10.30
CA ALA A 72 1.62 28.32 -11.15
C ALA A 72 2.01 28.76 -12.57
N ASP A 73 3.03 29.59 -12.71
CA ASP A 73 3.56 30.04 -13.99
C ASP A 73 4.16 28.90 -14.81
N GLN A 74 4.85 27.97 -14.18
CA GLN A 74 5.36 26.76 -14.82
C GLN A 74 4.22 25.85 -15.28
N LYS A 75 3.19 25.64 -14.45
CA LYS A 75 1.98 24.90 -14.81
C LYS A 75 1.25 25.57 -15.99
N ALA A 76 1.33 26.88 -16.13
CA ALA A 76 0.69 27.66 -17.19
C ALA A 76 1.23 27.38 -18.59
N LEU A 77 2.35 26.65 -18.73
CA LEU A 77 2.78 26.09 -20.02
C LEU A 77 1.70 25.21 -20.67
N GLY A 78 0.79 24.70 -19.88
CA GLY A 78 -0.36 23.88 -20.34
C GLY A 78 -1.70 24.62 -20.27
N SER A 79 -1.75 25.95 -20.28
CA SER A 79 -3.01 26.72 -20.21
C SER A 79 -3.99 26.39 -21.32
N ASP A 80 -3.48 26.14 -22.53
CA ASP A 80 -4.26 25.82 -23.74
C ASP A 80 -4.38 24.32 -24.03
N ASP A 81 -3.53 23.52 -23.39
CA ASP A 81 -3.46 22.08 -23.62
C ASP A 81 -3.03 21.38 -22.32
N PHE A 82 -3.98 20.73 -21.66
CA PHE A 82 -3.73 20.04 -20.37
C PHE A 82 -2.59 19.01 -20.43
N ARG A 83 -2.28 18.45 -21.61
CA ARG A 83 -1.19 17.50 -21.81
C ARG A 83 0.19 18.13 -21.63
N LYS A 84 0.27 19.45 -21.70
CA LYS A 84 1.50 20.25 -21.52
C LYS A 84 1.65 20.76 -20.09
N ILE A 85 0.67 20.56 -19.23
CA ILE A 85 0.79 20.91 -17.81
C ILE A 85 1.89 20.04 -17.19
N PRO A 86 2.98 20.59 -16.64
CA PRO A 86 3.98 19.81 -15.94
C PRO A 86 3.35 18.97 -14.83
N ASN A 87 3.64 17.64 -14.84
CA ASN A 87 3.06 16.71 -13.90
C ASN A 87 3.87 16.67 -12.60
N GLY A 88 3.23 16.88 -11.48
CA GLY A 88 3.85 16.77 -10.17
C GLY A 88 3.21 17.64 -9.12
N VAL A 89 3.36 17.22 -7.87
CA VAL A 89 2.78 17.87 -6.69
C VAL A 89 3.76 17.86 -5.53
N ASN A 90 3.48 18.68 -4.51
CA ASN A 90 4.25 18.71 -3.28
C ASN A 90 3.90 17.54 -2.35
N GLY A 91 4.76 17.28 -1.36
CA GLY A 91 4.51 16.26 -0.34
C GLY A 91 5.61 16.12 0.71
N VAL A 92 6.83 16.58 0.44
CA VAL A 92 8.00 16.36 1.32
C VAL A 92 7.75 16.90 2.73
N GLU A 93 7.30 18.14 2.87
CA GLU A 93 7.08 18.77 4.16
C GLU A 93 5.82 18.26 4.85
N ASP A 94 4.82 17.82 4.06
CA ASP A 94 3.47 17.57 4.56
C ASP A 94 3.20 16.08 4.84
N ARG A 95 3.99 15.17 4.28
CA ARG A 95 3.77 13.72 4.35
C ARG A 95 3.51 13.21 5.76
N MET A 96 4.34 13.57 6.72
CA MET A 96 4.23 13.10 8.08
C MET A 96 2.93 13.57 8.74
N SER A 97 2.59 14.86 8.61
CA SER A 97 1.36 15.42 9.16
C SER A 97 0.11 14.84 8.51
N VAL A 98 0.11 14.66 7.19
CA VAL A 98 -1.02 14.06 6.46
C VAL A 98 -1.25 12.62 6.92
N ILE A 99 -0.19 11.81 7.06
CA ILE A 99 -0.32 10.42 7.50
C ILE A 99 -0.73 10.35 8.97
N TRP A 100 -0.23 11.26 9.82
CA TRP A 100 -0.66 11.33 11.21
C TRP A 100 -2.16 11.65 11.29
N GLU A 101 -2.60 12.70 10.61
CA GLU A 101 -4.01 13.12 10.61
C GLU A 101 -4.94 12.05 10.05
N LYS A 102 -4.64 11.52 8.87
CA LYS A 102 -5.50 10.55 8.19
C LYS A 102 -5.34 9.11 8.67
N GLY A 103 -4.26 8.81 9.40
CA GLY A 103 -3.96 7.48 9.91
C GLY A 103 -4.12 7.37 11.42
N VAL A 104 -3.35 8.15 12.20
CA VAL A 104 -3.32 8.01 13.64
C VAL A 104 -4.56 8.64 14.28
N MET A 105 -4.89 9.88 13.92
CA MET A 105 -6.05 10.60 14.47
C MET A 105 -7.37 9.91 14.15
N THR A 106 -7.45 9.19 13.04
CA THR A 106 -8.62 8.39 12.67
C THR A 106 -8.65 7.00 13.34
N GLY A 107 -7.62 6.64 14.11
CA GLY A 107 -7.51 5.33 14.75
C GLY A 107 -7.15 4.16 13.81
N LYS A 108 -6.81 4.43 12.54
CA LYS A 108 -6.40 3.39 11.57
C LYS A 108 -4.98 2.89 11.79
N LEU A 109 -4.08 3.77 12.22
CA LEU A 109 -2.70 3.47 12.56
C LEU A 109 -2.46 3.74 14.04
N ASP A 110 -1.73 2.86 14.71
CA ASP A 110 -1.08 3.22 15.97
C ASP A 110 0.26 3.97 15.72
N PRO A 111 0.82 4.65 16.71
CA PRO A 111 2.09 5.36 16.56
C PRO A 111 3.25 4.46 16.12
N CYS A 112 3.30 3.20 16.55
CA CYS A 112 4.34 2.26 16.13
C CYS A 112 4.21 1.93 14.64
N ARG A 113 2.97 1.74 14.16
CA ARG A 113 2.71 1.52 12.73
C ARG A 113 3.02 2.76 11.91
N PHE A 114 2.71 3.95 12.42
CA PHE A 114 3.10 5.21 11.79
C PHE A 114 4.62 5.28 11.58
N VAL A 115 5.43 5.02 12.61
CA VAL A 115 6.90 4.99 12.49
C VAL A 115 7.35 3.89 11.53
N ALA A 116 6.70 2.74 11.55
CA ALA A 116 7.05 1.65 10.63
C ALA A 116 6.88 2.05 9.17
N VAL A 117 5.73 2.63 8.78
CA VAL A 117 5.43 2.96 7.37
C VAL A 117 6.14 4.23 6.89
N THR A 118 6.52 5.14 7.78
CA THR A 118 7.19 6.40 7.43
C THR A 118 8.73 6.33 7.49
N SER A 119 9.30 5.35 8.20
CA SER A 119 10.73 5.28 8.47
C SER A 119 11.28 3.85 8.41
N THR A 120 10.94 2.99 9.38
CA THR A 120 11.62 1.71 9.61
C THR A 120 11.53 0.75 8.41
N ASN A 121 10.37 0.66 7.78
CA ASN A 121 10.18 -0.25 6.64
C ASN A 121 10.99 0.21 5.42
N ALA A 122 11.03 1.49 5.13
CA ALA A 122 11.87 2.04 4.06
C ALA A 122 13.34 1.72 4.32
N ALA A 123 13.85 1.97 5.54
CA ALA A 123 15.22 1.66 5.91
C ALA A 123 15.57 0.16 5.71
N LYS A 124 14.64 -0.74 6.05
CA LYS A 124 14.81 -2.19 5.84
C LYS A 124 14.79 -2.56 4.36
N ILE A 125 13.89 -1.97 3.57
CA ILE A 125 13.78 -2.23 2.12
C ILE A 125 15.05 -1.79 1.40
N PHE A 126 15.54 -0.58 1.71
CA PHE A 126 16.76 -0.02 1.11
C PHE A 126 18.07 -0.52 1.72
N ASN A 127 17.99 -1.45 2.68
CA ASN A 127 19.15 -2.08 3.32
C ASN A 127 20.07 -1.11 4.06
N ILE A 128 19.49 -0.07 4.65
CA ILE A 128 20.20 0.90 5.51
C ILE A 128 19.78 0.78 6.98
N TYR A 129 18.93 -0.19 7.31
CA TYR A 129 18.64 -0.57 8.68
C TYR A 129 19.77 -1.48 9.19
N PRO A 130 20.28 -1.33 10.41
CA PRO A 130 19.80 -0.52 11.53
C PRO A 130 20.44 0.88 11.65
N GLN A 131 21.26 1.31 10.69
CA GLN A 131 21.87 2.64 10.70
C GLN A 131 20.79 3.74 10.69
N LYS A 132 19.75 3.56 9.88
CA LYS A 132 18.55 4.38 9.82
C LYS A 132 17.32 3.59 10.24
N GLY A 133 16.22 4.28 10.55
CA GLY A 133 14.91 3.67 10.79
C GLY A 133 14.66 3.16 12.20
N ARG A 134 15.52 3.50 13.15
CA ARG A 134 15.31 3.26 14.58
C ARG A 134 16.09 4.28 15.44
N ILE A 135 15.69 4.42 16.68
CA ILE A 135 16.43 5.15 17.72
C ILE A 135 17.13 4.12 18.60
N ALA A 136 18.44 4.00 18.49
CA ALA A 136 19.26 3.10 19.32
C ALA A 136 20.73 3.51 19.26
N VAL A 137 21.51 3.10 20.27
CA VAL A 137 22.95 3.27 20.26
C VAL A 137 23.57 2.63 19.02
N GLY A 138 24.41 3.36 18.31
CA GLY A 138 25.04 2.94 17.05
C GLY A 138 24.22 3.23 15.80
N SER A 139 23.00 3.77 15.92
CA SER A 139 22.23 4.30 14.78
C SER A 139 22.50 5.80 14.60
N ASP A 140 22.28 6.34 13.40
CA ASP A 140 22.37 7.77 13.17
C ASP A 140 21.27 8.50 13.98
N ALA A 141 21.63 9.64 14.55
CA ALA A 141 20.71 10.46 15.31
C ALA A 141 19.82 11.30 14.37
N ASP A 142 18.86 10.63 13.70
CA ASP A 142 17.79 11.25 12.94
C ASP A 142 16.50 11.07 13.76
N ILE A 143 16.13 12.13 14.47
CA ILE A 143 15.10 12.08 15.50
C ILE A 143 14.11 13.21 15.29
N VAL A 144 12.83 12.91 15.40
CA VAL A 144 11.76 13.90 15.44
C VAL A 144 11.11 13.85 16.82
N VAL A 145 11.09 14.97 17.50
CA VAL A 145 10.27 15.16 18.70
C VAL A 145 8.92 15.67 18.24
N TRP A 146 7.89 14.91 18.51
CA TRP A 146 6.55 15.08 17.96
C TRP A 146 5.55 15.42 19.07
N ASP A 147 4.85 16.54 18.95
CA ASP A 147 3.72 16.86 19.79
C ASP A 147 2.44 16.34 19.12
N PRO A 148 1.80 15.32 19.68
CA PRO A 148 0.63 14.69 19.07
C PRO A 148 -0.64 15.53 19.16
N GLU A 149 -0.70 16.49 20.08
CA GLU A 149 -1.90 17.30 20.40
C GLU A 149 -1.88 18.67 19.70
N ALA A 150 -0.69 19.20 19.42
CA ALA A 150 -0.55 20.46 18.73
C ALA A 150 -1.14 20.38 17.32
N THR A 151 -1.71 21.48 16.85
CA THR A 151 -2.31 21.58 15.54
C THR A 151 -1.59 22.58 14.66
N ARG A 152 -1.54 22.29 13.35
CA ARG A 152 -1.11 23.25 12.33
C ARG A 152 -2.05 23.21 11.12
N THR A 153 -2.20 24.36 10.46
CA THR A 153 -2.88 24.42 9.16
C THR A 153 -1.81 24.44 8.06
N ILE A 154 -1.91 23.51 7.13
CA ILE A 154 -1.01 23.45 5.98
C ILE A 154 -1.35 24.60 5.04
N SER A 155 -0.35 25.36 4.62
CA SER A 155 -0.53 26.47 3.67
C SER A 155 0.74 26.78 2.90
N ALA A 156 0.59 27.17 1.64
CA ALA A 156 1.66 27.68 0.82
C ALA A 156 2.31 28.96 1.39
N LYS A 157 1.63 29.66 2.30
CA LYS A 157 2.17 30.85 2.98
C LYS A 157 3.13 30.50 4.12
N THR A 158 3.03 29.30 4.67
CA THR A 158 3.76 28.90 5.87
C THR A 158 4.74 27.77 5.65
N HIS A 159 4.62 27.04 4.55
CA HIS A 159 5.53 25.94 4.22
C HIS A 159 6.95 26.46 3.90
N LYS A 160 7.94 25.59 4.01
CA LYS A 160 9.36 25.94 3.88
C LYS A 160 9.95 25.66 2.50
N HIS A 161 9.24 24.94 1.64
CA HIS A 161 9.72 24.68 0.28
C HIS A 161 9.37 25.82 -0.70
N ALA A 162 10.22 25.99 -1.71
CA ALA A 162 10.07 27.07 -2.70
C ALA A 162 9.03 26.69 -3.78
N CYS A 163 7.76 26.78 -3.42
CA CYS A 163 6.63 26.54 -4.31
C CYS A 163 5.48 27.46 -3.89
N ASP A 164 4.76 28.03 -4.84
CA ASP A 164 3.65 28.96 -4.58
C ASP A 164 2.30 28.27 -4.37
N PHE A 165 2.31 26.95 -4.15
CA PHE A 165 1.12 26.13 -4.10
C PHE A 165 1.32 24.92 -3.17
N ASN A 166 0.24 24.50 -2.49
CA ASN A 166 0.20 23.27 -1.69
C ASN A 166 -1.09 22.51 -1.94
N ILE A 167 -1.02 21.22 -2.32
CA ILE A 167 -2.23 20.40 -2.58
C ILE A 167 -3.04 20.11 -1.32
N PHE A 168 -2.48 20.34 -0.15
CA PHE A 168 -3.13 20.16 1.14
C PHE A 168 -3.55 21.50 1.76
N GLU A 169 -3.57 22.60 0.96
CA GLU A 169 -3.91 23.95 1.41
C GLU A 169 -5.17 23.97 2.26
N GLY A 170 -5.08 24.55 3.46
CA GLY A 170 -6.18 24.67 4.41
C GLY A 170 -6.45 23.41 5.25
N MET A 171 -5.73 22.30 5.04
CA MET A 171 -5.87 21.11 5.87
C MET A 171 -5.34 21.38 7.28
N VAL A 172 -6.20 21.20 8.28
CA VAL A 172 -5.80 21.24 9.70
C VAL A 172 -5.31 19.84 10.06
N CYS A 173 -4.08 19.74 10.54
CA CYS A 173 -3.47 18.50 10.99
C CYS A 173 -3.13 18.60 12.46
N HIS A 174 -3.46 17.57 13.22
CA HIS A 174 -2.88 17.32 14.53
C HIS A 174 -1.48 16.75 14.37
N GLY A 175 -0.68 16.87 15.42
CA GLY A 175 0.68 16.38 15.40
C GLY A 175 1.65 17.32 14.68
N VAL A 176 2.51 17.94 15.47
CA VAL A 176 3.49 18.92 14.99
C VAL A 176 4.88 18.48 15.40
N PRO A 177 5.87 18.46 14.48
CA PRO A 177 7.26 18.27 14.87
C PRO A 177 7.77 19.51 15.63
N VAL A 178 8.12 19.33 16.88
CA VAL A 178 8.68 20.41 17.74
C VAL A 178 10.17 20.56 17.44
N TYR A 179 10.90 19.43 17.43
CA TYR A 179 12.31 19.39 17.06
C TYR A 179 12.54 18.36 15.96
N VAL A 180 13.37 18.72 15.00
CA VAL A 180 13.89 17.78 14.00
C VAL A 180 15.40 17.76 14.08
N ILE A 181 15.96 16.61 14.38
CA ILE A 181 17.40 16.37 14.47
C ILE A 181 17.80 15.47 13.28
N ALA A 182 18.79 15.90 12.54
CA ALA A 182 19.37 15.11 11.44
C ALA A 182 20.88 14.97 11.64
N CYS A 183 21.36 13.73 11.65
CA CYS A 183 22.77 13.41 11.91
C CYS A 183 23.30 14.08 13.19
N GLY A 184 22.49 14.15 14.25
CA GLY A 184 22.86 14.75 15.54
C GLY A 184 22.80 16.28 15.60
N ARG A 185 22.32 16.96 14.54
CA ARG A 185 22.16 18.43 14.51
C ARG A 185 20.69 18.80 14.55
N VAL A 186 20.35 19.80 15.36
CA VAL A 186 19.01 20.37 15.36
C VAL A 186 18.82 21.14 14.05
N MET A 187 17.92 20.66 13.20
CA MET A 187 17.59 21.25 11.92
C MET A 187 16.30 22.06 11.97
N MET A 188 15.42 21.75 12.91
CA MET A 188 14.24 22.54 13.19
C MET A 188 14.03 22.62 14.70
N ASP A 189 13.71 23.81 15.18
CA ASP A 189 13.45 24.15 16.56
C ASP A 189 12.21 25.04 16.62
N GLU A 190 11.14 24.54 17.23
CA GLU A 190 9.86 25.24 17.40
C GLU A 190 9.36 25.98 16.14
N GLY A 191 9.46 25.32 14.98
CA GLY A 191 9.02 25.84 13.68
C GLY A 191 10.07 26.70 12.95
N VAL A 192 11.22 26.97 13.57
CA VAL A 192 12.34 27.67 12.93
C VAL A 192 13.26 26.66 12.24
N LEU A 193 13.47 26.82 10.93
CA LEU A 193 14.35 25.95 10.14
C LEU A 193 15.79 26.49 10.16
N HIS A 194 16.73 25.66 10.61
CA HIS A 194 18.18 25.90 10.63
C HIS A 194 18.89 25.10 9.53
N ALA A 195 18.53 25.38 8.27
CA ALA A 195 19.15 24.70 7.14
C ALA A 195 20.62 25.17 6.96
N VAL A 196 21.53 24.20 6.86
CA VAL A 196 22.96 24.45 6.59
C VAL A 196 23.35 23.70 5.34
N GLN A 197 23.85 24.44 4.34
CA GLN A 197 24.29 23.87 3.08
C GLN A 197 25.53 22.99 3.28
N GLY A 198 25.57 21.83 2.61
CA GLY A 198 26.75 20.98 2.55
C GLY A 198 26.95 20.03 3.76
N VAL A 199 26.02 20.01 4.74
CA VAL A 199 26.12 19.10 5.91
C VAL A 199 25.57 17.70 5.68
N GLY A 200 24.83 17.50 4.59
CA GLY A 200 24.31 16.20 4.21
C GLY A 200 25.42 15.24 3.76
N ARG A 201 25.22 13.96 3.99
CA ARG A 201 26.15 12.92 3.50
C ARG A 201 25.40 11.86 2.70
N TYR A 202 26.04 11.34 1.68
CA TYR A 202 25.55 10.21 0.95
C TYR A 202 25.65 8.93 1.80
N ILE A 203 24.59 8.15 1.83
CA ILE A 203 24.53 6.84 2.48
C ILE A 203 24.34 5.78 1.40
N PRO A 204 25.35 4.88 1.19
CA PRO A 204 25.22 3.82 0.21
C PRO A 204 24.14 2.81 0.66
N THR A 205 23.36 2.32 -0.31
CA THR A 205 22.39 1.25 -0.10
C THR A 205 23.01 -0.09 -0.54
N PRO A 206 23.54 -0.92 0.37
CA PRO A 206 24.15 -2.18 -0.01
C PRO A 206 23.15 -3.11 -0.69
N CYS A 207 23.61 -3.87 -1.67
CA CYS A 207 22.78 -4.86 -2.35
C CYS A 207 22.34 -5.99 -1.42
N ASN A 208 21.32 -6.75 -1.82
CA ASN A 208 20.88 -7.99 -1.17
C ASN A 208 20.39 -7.81 0.28
N SER A 209 19.50 -6.84 0.50
CA SER A 209 18.83 -6.64 1.80
C SER A 209 18.33 -7.98 2.39
N GLU A 210 18.77 -8.31 3.61
CA GLU A 210 18.30 -9.51 4.31
C GLU A 210 16.79 -9.45 4.58
N TYR A 211 16.24 -8.27 4.84
CA TYR A 211 14.80 -8.08 4.98
C TYR A 211 14.01 -8.50 3.74
N VAL A 212 14.56 -8.27 2.55
CA VAL A 212 13.95 -8.64 1.26
C VAL A 212 14.21 -10.12 0.96
N TYR A 213 15.47 -10.51 0.93
CA TYR A 213 15.88 -11.85 0.46
C TYR A 213 15.72 -12.94 1.51
N GLY A 214 15.80 -12.62 2.80
CA GLY A 214 15.54 -13.53 3.89
C GLY A 214 14.11 -14.10 3.85
N ARG A 215 13.15 -13.31 3.43
CA ARG A 215 11.75 -13.78 3.22
C ARG A 215 11.65 -14.79 2.08
N ILE A 216 12.41 -14.64 1.02
CA ILE A 216 12.47 -15.61 -0.09
C ILE A 216 13.07 -16.92 0.42
N LYS A 217 14.23 -16.85 1.09
CA LYS A 217 14.90 -18.01 1.68
C LYS A 217 13.99 -18.75 2.68
N GLY A 218 13.31 -18.00 3.55
CA GLY A 218 12.36 -18.56 4.51
C GLY A 218 11.21 -19.31 3.84
N ARG A 219 10.61 -18.71 2.82
CA ARG A 219 9.54 -19.32 2.03
C ARG A 219 10.00 -20.59 1.31
N ASP A 220 11.17 -20.56 0.68
CA ASP A 220 11.69 -21.70 -0.07
C ASP A 220 12.05 -22.85 0.87
N ARG A 221 12.51 -22.54 2.09
CA ARG A 221 12.73 -23.52 3.16
C ARG A 221 11.40 -24.14 3.61
N ALA A 222 10.36 -23.33 3.83
CA ALA A 222 9.04 -23.80 4.18
C ALA A 222 8.46 -24.70 3.08
N LYS A 223 8.59 -24.36 1.79
CA LYS A 223 8.15 -25.21 0.68
C LYS A 223 8.82 -26.58 0.71
N LYS A 224 10.14 -26.64 0.95
CA LYS A 224 10.86 -27.91 1.06
C LYS A 224 10.31 -28.77 2.21
N SER A 225 10.01 -28.15 3.34
CA SER A 225 9.40 -28.86 4.49
C SER A 225 8.04 -29.43 4.15
N PHE A 226 7.15 -28.63 3.54
CA PHE A 226 5.80 -29.10 3.15
C PHE A 226 5.80 -30.11 2.00
N SER A 227 6.85 -30.14 1.18
CA SER A 227 6.98 -31.12 0.09
C SER A 227 7.62 -32.44 0.51
N GLN A 228 8.10 -32.55 1.73
CA GLN A 228 8.62 -33.82 2.24
C GLN A 228 7.49 -34.86 2.30
N LYS A 229 7.73 -35.99 1.65
CA LYS A 229 6.79 -37.09 1.69
C LYS A 229 6.70 -37.65 3.11
N VAL A 230 5.51 -37.65 3.68
CA VAL A 230 5.26 -38.29 4.97
C VAL A 230 5.18 -39.78 4.72
N MET A 231 6.08 -40.53 5.32
CA MET A 231 6.00 -41.99 5.32
C MET A 231 4.84 -42.40 6.26
N ARG A 232 3.84 -43.04 5.70
CA ARG A 232 2.68 -43.54 6.43
C ARG A 232 2.64 -45.04 6.30
N ASP A 233 2.15 -45.70 7.32
CA ASP A 233 1.84 -47.10 7.24
C ASP A 233 0.79 -47.34 6.16
N ALA A 234 0.82 -48.53 5.57
CA ALA A 234 -0.16 -48.90 4.56
C ALA A 234 -1.55 -48.99 5.22
N TYR A 235 -2.54 -48.43 4.51
CA TYR A 235 -3.92 -48.61 4.96
C TYR A 235 -4.34 -50.09 4.73
N ASP A 236 -4.74 -50.77 5.78
CA ASP A 236 -5.15 -52.20 5.80
C ASP A 236 -6.66 -52.39 5.95
N GLY A 237 -7.42 -51.32 5.96
CA GLY A 237 -8.87 -51.33 6.08
C GLY A 237 -9.60 -51.58 4.76
N PRO A 238 -10.95 -51.72 4.79
CA PRO A 238 -11.76 -51.98 3.60
C PRO A 238 -11.75 -50.78 2.64
N VAL A 239 -11.54 -51.05 1.34
CA VAL A 239 -11.57 -50.04 0.28
C VAL A 239 -12.91 -50.12 -0.46
N VAL A 240 -13.62 -49.02 -0.53
CA VAL A 240 -14.84 -48.90 -1.35
C VAL A 240 -14.47 -48.64 -2.80
N ASP A 241 -14.83 -49.52 -3.69
CA ASP A 241 -14.64 -49.34 -5.14
C ASP A 241 -15.75 -48.44 -5.68
N VAL A 242 -15.45 -47.18 -5.85
CA VAL A 242 -16.39 -46.16 -6.38
C VAL A 242 -16.78 -46.39 -7.85
N ASN A 243 -16.08 -47.29 -8.56
CA ASN A 243 -16.38 -47.60 -9.96
C ASN A 243 -17.40 -48.74 -10.11
N LYS A 244 -17.73 -49.45 -9.08
CA LYS A 244 -18.84 -50.42 -9.09
C LYS A 244 -20.17 -49.66 -8.99
N LYS A 245 -20.71 -49.27 -10.11
CA LYS A 245 -22.10 -48.80 -10.22
C LYS A 245 -23.03 -49.97 -9.91
N GLY A 246 -23.72 -49.86 -8.78
CA GLY A 246 -25.03 -50.42 -8.52
C GLY A 246 -25.27 -51.87 -8.89
N ALA A 247 -24.90 -52.81 -8.02
CA ALA A 247 -25.65 -54.00 -7.76
C ALA A 247 -25.46 -54.34 -6.27
N ASP A 248 -26.58 -54.48 -5.57
CA ASP A 248 -26.71 -54.98 -4.22
C ASP A 248 -26.32 -54.06 -3.05
N THR A 249 -27.10 -53.01 -2.84
CA THR A 249 -27.26 -52.44 -1.51
C THR A 249 -28.51 -52.99 -0.82
N GLU A 250 -28.51 -54.28 -0.53
CA GLU A 250 -29.37 -54.82 0.53
C GLU A 250 -28.57 -55.83 1.35
N LYS A 251 -28.49 -55.52 2.65
CA LYS A 251 -27.96 -56.35 3.75
C LYS A 251 -26.48 -56.17 4.09
N ASN A 252 -26.17 -55.05 4.69
CA ASN A 252 -25.36 -55.06 5.91
C ASN A 252 -25.53 -53.67 6.58
N GLY A 253 -26.05 -53.66 7.79
CA GLY A 253 -26.43 -52.45 8.54
C GLY A 253 -25.26 -51.57 8.96
N VAL A 254 -24.56 -51.01 7.99
CA VAL A 254 -23.72 -49.85 8.21
C VAL A 254 -24.59 -48.68 7.77
N ASN A 255 -25.10 -47.94 8.73
CA ASN A 255 -25.70 -46.65 8.44
C ASN A 255 -24.74 -45.87 7.52
N PRO A 256 -25.19 -45.39 6.36
CA PRO A 256 -24.37 -44.45 5.59
C PRO A 256 -24.02 -43.31 6.55
N ILE A 257 -22.75 -42.94 6.61
CA ILE A 257 -22.35 -41.71 7.25
C ILE A 257 -23.06 -40.61 6.44
N VAL A 258 -24.26 -40.25 6.90
CA VAL A 258 -24.94 -39.05 6.41
C VAL A 258 -23.94 -37.92 6.69
N PRO A 259 -23.47 -37.21 5.68
CA PRO A 259 -22.71 -36.00 5.93
C PRO A 259 -23.53 -35.21 6.94
N PRO A 260 -22.95 -34.66 8.00
CA PRO A 260 -23.70 -33.90 8.96
C PRO A 260 -24.58 -32.95 8.19
N GLU A 261 -25.90 -33.08 8.40
CA GLU A 261 -26.93 -32.31 7.66
C GLU A 261 -26.44 -30.92 7.46
N ALA A 262 -26.53 -30.47 6.22
CA ALA A 262 -26.09 -29.16 5.78
C ALA A 262 -26.35 -28.17 6.89
N PHE A 263 -25.29 -27.53 7.33
CA PHE A 263 -25.35 -26.46 8.31
C PHE A 263 -26.59 -25.65 8.00
N HIS A 264 -27.56 -25.61 8.92
CA HIS A 264 -28.74 -24.78 8.81
C HIS A 264 -28.34 -23.46 8.20
N GLU A 265 -28.96 -23.08 7.09
CA GLU A 265 -28.81 -21.79 6.46
C GLU A 265 -28.88 -20.73 7.55
N ARG A 266 -27.73 -20.14 7.86
CA ARG A 266 -27.72 -18.96 8.72
C ARG A 266 -28.45 -17.87 7.96
N PRO A 267 -29.37 -17.16 8.60
CA PRO A 267 -30.08 -16.08 7.93
C PRO A 267 -29.06 -15.13 7.33
N HIS A 268 -29.20 -14.84 6.05
CA HIS A 268 -28.42 -13.84 5.34
C HIS A 268 -28.46 -12.54 6.11
N THR A 269 -27.37 -12.20 6.77
CA THR A 269 -27.20 -10.84 7.27
C THR A 269 -26.91 -9.97 6.06
N SER A 270 -27.75 -8.98 5.84
CA SER A 270 -27.71 -8.01 4.72
C SER A 270 -26.53 -7.04 4.78
N SER A 271 -25.45 -7.36 5.47
CA SER A 271 -24.20 -6.61 5.45
C SER A 271 -23.23 -7.31 4.51
N GLY A 272 -22.89 -6.68 3.40
CA GLY A 272 -22.15 -7.16 2.25
C GLY A 272 -20.72 -7.68 2.48
N GLY A 273 -20.49 -8.43 3.56
CA GLY A 273 -19.29 -9.21 3.78
C GLY A 273 -19.35 -10.49 2.95
N ARG A 274 -18.46 -10.65 1.98
CA ARG A 274 -18.31 -11.90 1.24
C ARG A 274 -17.96 -13.02 2.22
N ASN A 275 -18.89 -13.94 2.40
CA ASN A 275 -18.66 -15.16 3.16
C ASN A 275 -17.64 -16.03 2.40
N LEU A 276 -16.67 -16.61 3.07
CA LEU A 276 -15.70 -17.55 2.47
C LEU A 276 -16.39 -18.76 1.83
N HIS A 277 -17.62 -19.11 2.26
CA HIS A 277 -18.41 -20.18 1.66
C HIS A 277 -19.09 -19.81 0.34
N ASP A 278 -19.25 -18.50 0.06
CA ASP A 278 -19.76 -17.99 -1.23
C ASP A 278 -18.61 -17.62 -2.19
N SER A 279 -17.39 -17.93 -1.81
CA SER A 279 -16.21 -17.72 -2.62
C SER A 279 -16.18 -18.77 -3.74
N SER A 280 -16.23 -18.31 -4.99
CA SER A 280 -15.97 -19.13 -6.19
C SER A 280 -14.52 -19.62 -6.29
N PHE A 281 -13.79 -19.59 -5.19
CA PHE A 281 -12.39 -19.96 -5.10
C PHE A 281 -12.25 -21.44 -4.76
N ALA A 282 -11.94 -22.29 -5.74
CA ALA A 282 -11.60 -23.66 -5.48
C ALA A 282 -10.16 -23.79 -4.97
N LEU A 283 -9.96 -24.59 -3.91
CA LEU A 283 -8.64 -24.94 -3.36
C LEU A 283 -7.70 -25.58 -4.39
N SER A 284 -8.24 -26.18 -5.44
CA SER A 284 -7.52 -26.76 -6.57
C SER A 284 -6.96 -25.73 -7.57
N GLY A 285 -7.30 -24.45 -7.44
CA GLY A 285 -6.95 -23.41 -8.41
C GLY A 285 -7.79 -23.43 -9.70
N ALA A 286 -8.75 -24.35 -9.85
CA ALA A 286 -9.72 -24.33 -10.94
C ALA A 286 -10.76 -23.24 -10.64
N GLN A 287 -11.01 -22.38 -11.60
CA GLN A 287 -12.10 -21.39 -11.50
C GLN A 287 -13.42 -22.12 -11.79
N ILE A 288 -14.36 -22.05 -10.84
CA ILE A 288 -15.71 -22.63 -10.98
C ILE A 288 -16.53 -21.94 -12.10
N ASP A 289 -16.05 -20.82 -12.62
CA ASP A 289 -16.74 -20.00 -13.64
C ASP A 289 -16.52 -20.44 -15.09
N ASP A 290 -15.79 -21.52 -15.36
CA ASP A 290 -15.52 -22.00 -16.72
C ASP A 290 -16.77 -22.51 -17.46
N HIS A 291 -17.90 -22.62 -16.76
CA HIS A 291 -19.18 -23.06 -17.34
C HIS A 291 -20.09 -21.91 -17.79
N LYS A 292 -19.74 -20.66 -17.53
CA LYS A 292 -20.49 -19.51 -18.07
C LYS A 292 -20.05 -19.19 -19.49
N LYS A 293 -20.81 -19.68 -20.45
CA LYS A 293 -20.57 -19.56 -21.90
C LYS A 293 -20.55 -18.14 -22.49
N ASN A 294 -20.74 -17.08 -21.72
CA ASN A 294 -20.82 -15.71 -22.23
C ASN A 294 -20.18 -14.70 -21.27
N ARG A 295 -18.85 -14.74 -21.12
CA ARG A 295 -18.12 -13.51 -20.81
C ARG A 295 -17.58 -12.94 -22.12
N PRO A 296 -17.94 -11.70 -22.51
CA PRO A 296 -17.22 -11.03 -23.57
C PRO A 296 -15.78 -10.86 -23.08
N GLY A 297 -14.89 -11.69 -23.61
CA GLY A 297 -13.47 -11.56 -23.36
C GLY A 297 -13.02 -10.23 -23.94
N THR A 298 -12.87 -9.21 -23.08
CA THR A 298 -12.19 -7.99 -23.47
C THR A 298 -10.71 -8.34 -23.64
N ARG A 299 -10.38 -8.83 -24.82
CA ARG A 299 -8.99 -9.03 -25.21
C ARG A 299 -8.43 -7.65 -25.47
N VAL A 300 -7.67 -7.13 -24.50
CA VAL A 300 -6.90 -5.89 -24.69
C VAL A 300 -5.85 -6.21 -25.76
N GLN A 301 -6.09 -5.74 -27.01
CA GLN A 301 -5.19 -5.96 -28.14
C GLN A 301 -4.08 -4.92 -28.24
N ALA A 302 -4.12 -3.87 -27.40
CA ALA A 302 -3.08 -2.86 -27.31
C ALA A 302 -3.08 -2.25 -25.90
N PRO A 303 -1.93 -1.73 -25.41
CA PRO A 303 -1.88 -0.98 -24.15
C PRO A 303 -2.77 0.27 -24.24
N PRO A 304 -3.26 0.80 -23.11
CA PRO A 304 -4.00 2.06 -23.09
C PRO A 304 -3.17 3.15 -23.76
N GLY A 305 -3.70 3.73 -24.85
CA GLY A 305 -2.96 4.74 -25.65
C GLY A 305 -2.65 4.32 -27.09
N GLY A 306 -3.05 3.10 -27.53
CA GLY A 306 -2.84 2.66 -28.89
C GLY A 306 -1.49 1.98 -29.14
N LYS A 307 -1.22 1.65 -30.41
CA LYS A 307 0.08 1.07 -30.83
C LYS A 307 1.18 2.11 -30.60
N SER A 308 2.13 1.81 -29.74
CA SER A 308 3.39 2.56 -29.69
C SER A 308 4.13 2.27 -30.99
N THR A 309 4.34 3.28 -31.82
CA THR A 309 5.39 3.24 -32.85
C THR A 309 6.73 3.13 -32.14
N PRO A 310 7.64 2.24 -32.55
CA PRO A 310 8.98 2.24 -32.01
C PRO A 310 9.61 3.60 -32.32
N LEU A 311 10.04 4.30 -31.26
CA LEU A 311 10.99 5.40 -31.35
C LEU A 311 12.34 4.76 -31.63
N TRP A 312 12.62 4.57 -32.89
CA TRP A 312 13.91 4.51 -33.65
C TRP A 312 13.58 4.13 -35.08
#